data_3c350a7163c5125074bd2d9f56109279
#
_entry.id   3c350a7163c5125074bd2d9f56109279
#
_cell.length_a   1.000
_cell.length_b   1.000
_cell.length_c   1.000
_cell.angle_alpha   90.00
_cell.angle_beta   90.00
_cell.angle_gamma   90.00
#
_symmetry.space_group_name_H-M   'P 1'
#
loop_
_entity.id
_entity.type
_entity.pdbx_description
1 polymer ?
#
loop_
_entity_poly.entity_id
_entity_poly.type
_entity_poly.pdbx_seq_one_letter_code
_entity_poly.pdbx_strand_id
1 'polypeptide(L)'
;MGIKTYNPYTPSRRNMTGSDFSEITKTTPEKSLTTSLKKNAGRNNQGKITVRHQGGGNRRKYRIIDFKRRKDGIPATVIGVEYDPNRTANIALICYADGEKAYILAPAGLTDGMKVMNGPEAEVRVGNCLPLENIPVGTQIHNIELLPGKGGQL
;
A
#
# COMPACT_ATOMS: atom_id res chain seq x y z
N MET A 1 3.31 -13.26 4.93
CA MET A 1 4.51 -12.45 5.27
C MET A 1 5.37 -13.26 6.23
N GLY A 2 6.58 -13.62 5.82
CA GLY A 2 7.52 -14.37 6.65
C GLY A 2 8.18 -13.46 7.70
N ILE A 3 8.56 -14.05 8.84
CA ILE A 3 9.21 -13.35 9.94
C ILE A 3 10.67 -13.75 9.98
N LYS A 4 11.56 -12.76 9.86
CA LYS A 4 13.00 -12.92 10.08
C LYS A 4 13.32 -12.72 11.56
N THR A 5 14.00 -13.69 12.16
CA THR A 5 14.56 -13.62 13.51
C THR A 5 16.06 -13.34 13.46
N TYR A 6 16.62 -12.84 14.55
CA TYR A 6 18.02 -12.45 14.63
C TYR A 6 18.74 -13.23 15.75
N ASN A 7 20.01 -13.49 15.55
CA ASN A 7 20.85 -14.11 16.60
C ASN A 7 20.95 -13.21 17.83
N PRO A 8 20.92 -13.77 19.05
CA PRO A 8 20.83 -13.03 20.30
C PRO A 8 22.18 -12.48 20.77
N TYR A 9 22.87 -11.68 19.95
CA TYR A 9 24.17 -11.11 20.31
C TYR A 9 24.08 -9.98 21.34
N THR A 10 22.96 -9.24 21.36
CA THR A 10 22.74 -8.13 22.29
C THR A 10 21.33 -8.22 22.89
N PRO A 11 21.08 -7.57 24.06
CA PRO A 11 19.74 -7.57 24.67
C PRO A 11 18.63 -7.11 23.71
N SER A 12 18.89 -6.09 22.91
CA SER A 12 17.93 -5.58 21.93
C SER A 12 17.68 -6.54 20.76
N ARG A 13 18.72 -7.27 20.30
CA ARG A 13 18.58 -8.23 19.19
C ARG A 13 17.91 -9.53 19.60
N ARG A 14 17.93 -9.88 20.87
CA ARG A 14 17.36 -11.14 21.38
C ARG A 14 15.88 -11.32 21.02
N ASN A 15 15.12 -10.25 21.11
CA ASN A 15 13.67 -10.26 20.85
C ASN A 15 13.28 -9.51 19.58
N MET A 16 14.28 -9.15 18.75
CA MET A 16 14.02 -8.42 17.52
C MET A 16 13.48 -9.36 16.45
N THR A 17 12.40 -8.94 15.80
CA THR A 17 11.86 -9.58 14.60
C THR A 17 11.72 -8.56 13.48
N GLY A 18 11.69 -9.00 12.26
CA GLY A 18 11.49 -8.16 11.08
C GLY A 18 10.80 -8.92 9.96
N SER A 19 10.35 -8.20 8.94
CA SER A 19 9.86 -8.84 7.72
C SER A 19 11.03 -9.45 6.95
N ASP A 20 10.81 -10.60 6.32
CA ASP A 20 11.76 -11.24 5.41
C ASP A 20 11.70 -10.68 3.98
N PHE A 21 10.68 -9.86 3.69
CA PHE A 21 10.42 -9.25 2.38
C PHE A 21 10.25 -10.25 1.22
N SER A 22 9.94 -11.51 1.52
CA SER A 22 9.81 -12.58 0.51
C SER A 22 8.70 -12.33 -0.52
N GLU A 23 7.68 -11.55 -0.16
CA GLU A 23 6.56 -11.22 -1.07
C GLU A 23 6.87 -10.05 -2.02
N ILE A 24 7.99 -9.35 -1.80
CA ILE A 24 8.34 -8.19 -2.61
C ILE A 24 9.04 -8.63 -3.87
N THR A 25 8.46 -8.30 -5.02
CA THR A 25 8.99 -8.65 -6.33
C THR A 25 9.66 -7.46 -7.02
N LYS A 26 9.28 -6.23 -6.64
CA LYS A 26 9.80 -5.00 -7.25
C LYS A 26 10.32 -4.04 -6.17
N THR A 27 11.56 -3.58 -6.33
CA THR A 27 12.24 -2.72 -5.34
C THR A 27 12.26 -1.24 -5.74
N THR A 28 12.13 -0.93 -7.04
CA THR A 28 12.19 0.44 -7.56
C THR A 28 10.79 1.03 -7.73
N PRO A 29 10.43 2.12 -7.03
CA PRO A 29 9.12 2.71 -7.14
C PRO A 29 8.92 3.45 -8.48
N GLU A 30 7.67 3.52 -8.94
CA GLU A 30 7.28 4.31 -10.10
C GLU A 30 7.42 5.81 -9.78
N LYS A 31 8.27 6.53 -10.51
CA LYS A 31 8.62 7.92 -10.20
C LYS A 31 7.42 8.87 -10.33
N SER A 32 6.57 8.65 -11.31
CA SER A 32 5.36 9.46 -11.56
C SER A 32 4.35 9.39 -10.42
N LEU A 33 4.31 8.27 -9.69
CA LEU A 33 3.40 8.03 -8.56
C LEU A 33 4.05 8.29 -7.20
N THR A 34 5.21 8.95 -7.15
CA THR A 34 5.89 9.28 -5.90
C THR A 34 6.00 10.78 -5.69
N THR A 35 5.74 11.24 -4.47
CA THR A 35 5.89 12.63 -4.06
C THR A 35 6.73 12.76 -2.80
N SER A 36 7.30 13.94 -2.57
CA SER A 36 8.06 14.21 -1.35
C SER A 36 7.14 14.62 -0.20
N LEU A 37 7.35 14.02 0.97
CA LEU A 37 6.67 14.47 2.19
C LEU A 37 7.40 15.67 2.79
N LYS A 38 6.70 16.79 2.89
CA LYS A 38 7.20 17.97 3.60
C LYS A 38 7.17 17.69 5.11
N LYS A 39 8.31 17.84 5.78
CA LYS A 39 8.43 17.69 7.23
C LYS A 39 8.76 19.06 7.84
N ASN A 40 7.90 19.55 8.73
CA ASN A 40 8.13 20.79 9.46
C ASN A 40 8.97 20.58 10.73
N ALA A 41 9.03 19.34 11.26
CA ALA A 41 9.82 18.97 12.44
C ALA A 41 9.58 19.89 13.64
N GLY A 42 8.33 20.25 13.90
CA GLY A 42 7.91 21.12 15.01
C GLY A 42 8.33 22.59 14.86
N ARG A 43 8.77 23.03 13.67
CA ARG A 43 9.17 24.41 13.40
C ARG A 43 8.02 25.23 12.86
N ASN A 44 7.97 26.51 13.27
CA ASN A 44 7.00 27.49 12.76
C ASN A 44 7.47 28.08 11.41
N ASN A 45 6.73 29.09 10.90
CA ASN A 45 7.06 29.80 9.66
C ASN A 45 8.40 30.54 9.72
N GLN A 46 8.89 30.91 10.92
CA GLN A 46 10.19 31.55 11.15
C GLN A 46 11.32 30.54 11.35
N GLY A 47 11.05 29.23 11.27
CA GLY A 47 12.04 28.17 11.48
C GLY A 47 12.37 27.86 12.94
N LYS A 48 11.71 28.50 13.91
CA LYS A 48 11.91 28.28 15.34
C LYS A 48 11.13 27.04 15.79
N ILE A 49 11.71 26.24 16.68
CA ILE A 49 11.06 25.08 17.28
C ILE A 49 9.98 25.56 18.25
N THR A 50 8.70 25.34 17.92
CA THR A 50 7.55 25.64 18.74
C THR A 50 6.95 24.42 19.38
N VAL A 51 7.11 23.24 18.75
CA VAL A 51 6.67 21.94 19.27
C VAL A 51 7.89 21.04 19.41
N ARG A 52 8.21 20.63 20.64
CA ARG A 52 9.35 19.74 20.93
C ARG A 52 9.07 18.30 20.52
N HIS A 53 10.12 17.49 20.45
CA HIS A 53 10.08 16.04 20.22
C HIS A 53 9.47 15.64 18.85
N GLN A 54 9.60 16.50 17.85
CA GLN A 54 9.17 16.22 16.49
C GLN A 54 10.34 16.30 15.50
N GLY A 55 10.28 15.47 14.48
CA GLY A 55 11.30 15.39 13.45
C GLY A 55 12.13 14.10 13.53
N GLY A 56 13.25 14.08 12.83
CA GLY A 56 14.13 12.91 12.71
C GLY A 56 13.58 11.84 11.76
N GLY A 57 14.19 10.64 11.83
CA GLY A 57 13.90 9.51 10.95
C GLY A 57 14.46 9.68 9.52
N ASN A 58 14.42 8.63 8.75
CA ASN A 58 14.90 8.63 7.37
C ASN A 58 14.00 9.45 6.44
N ARG A 59 14.59 9.97 5.35
CA ARG A 59 13.83 10.60 4.28
C ARG A 59 12.99 9.54 3.57
N ARG A 60 11.66 9.77 3.46
CA ARG A 60 10.72 8.88 2.79
C ARG A 60 10.06 9.61 1.64
N LYS A 61 9.80 8.89 0.55
CA LYS A 61 8.89 9.32 -0.50
C LYS A 61 7.52 8.73 -0.23
N TYR A 62 6.47 9.50 -0.46
CA TYR A 62 5.09 9.03 -0.38
C TYR A 62 4.69 8.42 -1.72
N ARG A 63 4.04 7.26 -1.70
CA ARG A 63 3.41 6.63 -2.86
C ARG A 63 1.95 7.04 -2.90
N ILE A 64 1.52 7.55 -4.04
CA ILE A 64 0.12 7.92 -4.25
C ILE A 64 -0.66 6.63 -4.48
N ILE A 65 -1.51 6.27 -3.51
CA ILE A 65 -2.33 5.07 -3.57
C ILE A 65 -3.71 5.43 -4.08
N ASP A 66 -4.21 4.63 -5.01
CA ASP A 66 -5.59 4.72 -5.49
C ASP A 66 -6.51 3.97 -4.53
N PHE A 67 -7.02 4.68 -3.53
CA PHE A 67 -8.01 4.16 -2.59
C PHE A 67 -9.43 4.13 -3.15
N LYS A 68 -9.67 4.86 -4.23
CA LYS A 68 -11.03 5.02 -4.78
C LYS A 68 -11.38 4.03 -5.87
N ARG A 69 -10.37 3.50 -6.55
CA ARG A 69 -10.54 2.48 -7.59
C ARG A 69 -11.66 2.81 -8.60
N ARG A 70 -11.64 4.03 -9.16
CA ARG A 70 -12.74 4.57 -9.99
C ARG A 70 -12.84 4.02 -11.41
N LYS A 71 -11.85 3.27 -11.88
CA LYS A 71 -11.83 2.73 -13.25
C LYS A 71 -12.59 1.41 -13.30
N ASP A 72 -13.91 1.50 -13.34
CA ASP A 72 -14.78 0.31 -13.43
C ASP A 72 -14.71 -0.33 -14.82
N GLY A 73 -14.78 -1.66 -14.88
CA GLY A 73 -14.81 -2.43 -16.12
C GLY A 73 -13.49 -2.47 -16.90
N ILE A 74 -12.45 -1.73 -16.49
CA ILE A 74 -11.15 -1.74 -17.17
C ILE A 74 -10.22 -2.71 -16.45
N PRO A 75 -9.78 -3.80 -17.11
CA PRO A 75 -8.84 -4.74 -16.49
C PRO A 75 -7.46 -4.11 -16.34
N ALA A 76 -6.81 -4.40 -15.22
CA ALA A 76 -5.44 -4.03 -14.98
C ALA A 76 -4.59 -5.28 -14.68
N THR A 77 -3.30 -5.22 -15.00
CA THR A 77 -2.34 -6.29 -14.71
C THR A 77 -1.39 -5.85 -13.60
N VAL A 78 -1.14 -6.71 -12.63
CA VAL A 78 -0.17 -6.48 -11.56
C VAL A 78 1.24 -6.57 -12.14
N ILE A 79 2.00 -5.46 -12.04
CA ILE A 79 3.40 -5.39 -12.49
C ILE A 79 4.34 -5.93 -11.42
N GLY A 80 4.04 -5.66 -10.14
CA GLY A 80 4.87 -6.09 -9.03
C GLY A 80 4.38 -5.62 -7.69
N VAL A 81 4.80 -6.32 -6.65
CA VAL A 81 4.55 -5.98 -5.25
C VAL A 81 5.76 -5.22 -4.70
N GLU A 82 5.52 -4.07 -4.08
CA GLU A 82 6.54 -3.15 -3.57
C GLU A 82 6.38 -2.88 -2.06
N TYR A 83 7.49 -2.60 -1.41
CA TYR A 83 7.53 -2.10 -0.04
C TYR A 83 7.22 -0.60 0.01
N ASP A 84 6.31 -0.18 0.91
CA ASP A 84 6.08 1.23 1.20
C ASP A 84 6.54 1.58 2.63
N PRO A 85 7.51 2.51 2.81
CA PRO A 85 8.00 2.89 4.13
C PRO A 85 6.99 3.71 4.96
N ASN A 86 5.84 4.08 4.39
CA ASN A 86 4.82 4.91 5.05
C ASN A 86 3.67 4.09 5.64
N ARG A 87 3.62 2.80 5.36
CA ARG A 87 2.57 1.89 5.83
C ARG A 87 3.12 0.51 6.15
N THR A 88 2.37 -0.27 6.91
CA THR A 88 2.73 -1.64 7.27
C THR A 88 2.39 -2.64 6.17
N ALA A 89 1.36 -2.37 5.37
CA ALA A 89 0.96 -3.21 4.24
C ALA A 89 1.87 -2.97 3.03
N ASN A 90 2.15 -4.03 2.26
CA ASN A 90 2.77 -3.92 0.95
C ASN A 90 1.79 -3.25 -0.03
N ILE A 91 2.32 -2.70 -1.11
CA ILE A 91 1.56 -2.08 -2.20
C ILE A 91 1.84 -2.82 -3.50
N ALA A 92 0.89 -2.82 -4.41
CA ALA A 92 1.06 -3.39 -5.74
C ALA A 92 0.97 -2.29 -6.80
N LEU A 93 1.91 -2.29 -7.73
CA LEU A 93 1.84 -1.48 -8.93
C LEU A 93 1.02 -2.24 -9.96
N ILE A 94 -0.06 -1.63 -10.43
CA ILE A 94 -0.91 -2.14 -11.50
C ILE A 94 -0.82 -1.26 -12.74
N CYS A 95 -1.03 -1.87 -13.91
CA CYS A 95 -1.15 -1.18 -15.19
C CYS A 95 -2.49 -1.54 -15.80
N TYR A 96 -3.33 -0.54 -16.01
CA TYR A 96 -4.60 -0.68 -16.70
C TYR A 96 -4.40 -0.94 -18.20
N ALA A 97 -5.40 -1.49 -18.87
CA ALA A 97 -5.35 -1.76 -20.31
C ALA A 97 -5.15 -0.49 -21.16
N ASP A 98 -5.51 0.69 -20.63
CA ASP A 98 -5.28 2.00 -21.24
C ASP A 98 -3.85 2.55 -21.04
N GLY A 99 -2.98 1.80 -20.35
CA GLY A 99 -1.59 2.18 -20.07
C GLY A 99 -1.39 3.02 -18.81
N GLU A 100 -2.45 3.46 -18.11
CA GLU A 100 -2.31 4.17 -16.85
C GLU A 100 -1.86 3.23 -15.75
N LYS A 101 -0.89 3.71 -14.94
CA LYS A 101 -0.38 2.98 -13.79
C LYS A 101 -0.98 3.54 -12.50
N ALA A 102 -1.26 2.67 -11.54
CA ALA A 102 -1.71 3.06 -10.21
C ALA A 102 -1.09 2.14 -9.14
N TYR A 103 -0.98 2.65 -7.91
CA TYR A 103 -0.69 1.82 -6.75
C TYR A 103 -1.98 1.46 -6.03
N ILE A 104 -2.08 0.20 -5.63
CA ILE A 104 -3.15 -0.32 -4.77
C ILE A 104 -2.54 -0.97 -3.54
N LEU A 105 -3.33 -1.17 -2.48
CA LEU A 105 -2.91 -2.03 -1.36
C LEU A 105 -2.83 -3.47 -1.86
N ALA A 106 -1.74 -4.15 -1.53
CA ALA A 106 -1.55 -5.54 -1.93
C ALA A 106 -2.27 -6.48 -0.95
N PRO A 107 -3.35 -7.16 -1.35
CA PRO A 107 -3.94 -8.21 -0.53
C PRO A 107 -3.03 -9.43 -0.45
N ALA A 108 -3.23 -10.27 0.56
CA ALA A 108 -2.53 -11.54 0.68
C ALA A 108 -2.83 -12.43 -0.54
N GLY A 109 -1.78 -13.05 -1.10
CA GLY A 109 -1.90 -13.93 -2.27
C GLY A 109 -1.89 -13.21 -3.62
N LEU A 110 -1.75 -11.87 -3.65
CA LEU A 110 -1.56 -11.16 -4.93
C LEU A 110 -0.16 -11.40 -5.46
N THR A 111 -0.06 -11.83 -6.73
CA THR A 111 1.21 -12.09 -7.40
C THR A 111 1.32 -11.33 -8.73
N ASP A 112 2.55 -11.21 -9.22
CA ASP A 112 2.84 -10.54 -10.49
C ASP A 112 2.11 -11.24 -11.65
N GLY A 113 1.64 -10.45 -12.61
CA GLY A 113 0.90 -10.94 -13.77
C GLY A 113 -0.58 -11.23 -13.53
N MET A 114 -1.07 -11.22 -12.29
CA MET A 114 -2.50 -11.34 -12.02
C MET A 114 -3.29 -10.19 -12.62
N LYS A 115 -4.46 -10.49 -13.14
CA LYS A 115 -5.42 -9.48 -13.61
C LYS A 115 -6.35 -9.09 -12.48
N VAL A 116 -6.54 -7.79 -12.30
CA VAL A 116 -7.45 -7.20 -11.34
C VAL A 116 -8.45 -6.28 -12.04
N MET A 117 -9.66 -6.22 -11.55
CA MET A 117 -10.74 -5.42 -12.12
C MET A 117 -11.55 -4.74 -11.02
N ASN A 118 -12.15 -3.61 -11.35
CA ASN A 118 -13.05 -2.87 -10.47
C ASN A 118 -14.46 -2.88 -11.06
N GLY A 119 -15.44 -2.73 -10.19
CA GLY A 119 -16.83 -2.53 -10.59
C GLY A 119 -17.76 -3.66 -10.18
N PRO A 120 -19.07 -3.47 -10.38
CA PRO A 120 -20.09 -4.40 -9.93
C PRO A 120 -20.07 -5.75 -10.66
N GLU A 121 -19.54 -5.77 -11.88
CA GLU A 121 -19.42 -6.98 -12.71
C GLU A 121 -18.11 -7.75 -12.51
N ALA A 122 -17.23 -7.24 -11.65
CA ALA A 122 -15.96 -7.91 -11.37
C ALA A 122 -16.22 -9.23 -10.61
N GLU A 123 -15.45 -10.26 -10.93
CA GLU A 123 -15.51 -11.53 -10.20
C GLU A 123 -14.96 -11.37 -8.77
N VAL A 124 -15.43 -12.20 -7.84
CA VAL A 124 -14.92 -12.23 -6.45
C VAL A 124 -13.56 -12.95 -6.45
N ARG A 125 -12.50 -12.18 -6.77
CA ARG A 125 -11.11 -12.66 -6.81
C ARG A 125 -10.19 -11.72 -6.02
N VAL A 126 -9.04 -12.25 -5.62
CA VAL A 126 -8.00 -11.48 -4.92
C VAL A 126 -7.58 -10.28 -5.76
N GLY A 127 -7.63 -9.08 -5.15
CA GLY A 127 -7.24 -7.81 -5.79
C GLY A 127 -8.36 -7.07 -6.50
N ASN A 128 -9.51 -7.70 -6.75
CA ASN A 128 -10.67 -7.02 -7.33
C ASN A 128 -11.35 -6.10 -6.32
N CYS A 129 -12.06 -5.10 -6.82
CA CYS A 129 -12.82 -4.15 -6.02
C CYS A 129 -14.29 -4.18 -6.47
N LEU A 130 -15.18 -4.50 -5.53
CA LEU A 130 -16.61 -4.67 -5.78
C LEU A 130 -17.44 -3.92 -4.74
N PRO A 131 -18.69 -3.56 -5.07
CA PRO A 131 -19.68 -3.17 -4.06
C PRO A 131 -19.92 -4.32 -3.05
N LEU A 132 -20.09 -3.97 -1.77
CA LEU A 132 -20.27 -4.98 -0.70
C LEU A 132 -21.45 -5.89 -0.92
N GLU A 133 -22.52 -5.40 -1.54
CA GLU A 133 -23.72 -6.16 -1.88
C GLU A 133 -23.44 -7.34 -2.85
N ASN A 134 -22.39 -7.23 -3.67
CA ASN A 134 -22.00 -8.24 -4.65
C ASN A 134 -21.00 -9.25 -4.10
N ILE A 135 -20.57 -9.10 -2.83
CA ILE A 135 -19.60 -9.99 -2.21
C ILE A 135 -20.31 -11.01 -1.31
N PRO A 136 -20.11 -12.32 -1.53
CA PRO A 136 -20.72 -13.36 -0.70
C PRO A 136 -20.31 -13.26 0.77
N VAL A 137 -21.24 -13.53 1.67
CA VAL A 137 -21.00 -13.61 3.12
C VAL A 137 -19.94 -14.68 3.42
N GLY A 138 -18.99 -14.35 4.30
CA GLY A 138 -17.85 -15.21 4.63
C GLY A 138 -16.59 -14.95 3.83
N THR A 139 -16.63 -14.09 2.81
CA THR A 139 -15.44 -13.65 2.07
C THR A 139 -14.59 -12.69 2.94
N GLN A 140 -13.28 -12.92 3.02
CA GLN A 140 -12.36 -11.99 3.66
C GLN A 140 -12.15 -10.76 2.77
N ILE A 141 -12.40 -9.59 3.31
CA ILE A 141 -12.29 -8.31 2.61
C ILE A 141 -11.33 -7.37 3.32
N HIS A 142 -10.83 -6.37 2.61
CA HIS A 142 -9.95 -5.33 3.12
C HIS A 142 -10.22 -4.01 2.39
N ASN A 143 -9.65 -2.93 2.89
CA ASN A 143 -9.73 -1.60 2.28
C ASN A 143 -11.17 -1.12 2.06
N ILE A 144 -12.01 -1.26 3.09
CA ILE A 144 -13.44 -1.00 3.04
C ILE A 144 -13.71 0.51 3.09
N GLU A 145 -14.64 0.98 2.26
CA GLU A 145 -15.16 2.35 2.34
C GLU A 145 -16.17 2.49 3.48
N LEU A 146 -16.02 3.56 4.28
CA LEU A 146 -17.02 3.94 5.29
C LEU A 146 -18.16 4.77 4.69
N LEU A 147 -17.86 5.51 3.63
CA LEU A 147 -18.83 6.31 2.89
C LEU A 147 -18.62 6.07 1.39
N PRO A 148 -19.68 5.85 0.61
CA PRO A 148 -19.57 5.59 -0.83
C PRO A 148 -18.75 6.65 -1.55
N GLY A 149 -17.78 6.24 -2.36
CA GLY A 149 -16.92 7.11 -3.17
C GLY A 149 -15.84 7.88 -2.42
N LYS A 150 -15.72 7.69 -1.10
CA LYS A 150 -14.65 8.34 -0.31
C LYS A 150 -13.29 7.68 -0.50
N GLY A 151 -13.27 6.39 -0.80
CA GLY A 151 -12.09 5.53 -0.86
C GLY A 151 -11.93 4.69 0.39
N GLY A 152 -11.20 3.59 0.28
CA GLY A 152 -10.98 2.63 1.36
C GLY A 152 -10.31 3.25 2.58
N GLN A 153 -10.77 2.87 3.78
CA GLN A 153 -10.32 3.43 5.06
C GLN A 153 -10.05 2.37 6.14
N LEU A 154 -10.65 1.14 6.04
CA LEU A 154 -10.53 0.04 7.00
C LEU A 154 -9.80 -1.17 6.41
#